data_7898b2438eec69e681a3198767ee8038
#
_entry.id   7898b2438eec69e681a3198767ee8038
#
_cell.length_a   1.000
_cell.length_b   1.000
_cell.length_c   1.000
_cell.angle_alpha   90.00
_cell.angle_beta   90.00
_cell.angle_gamma   90.00
#
_symmetry.space_group_name_H-M   'P 1'
#
loop_
_entity.id
_entity.type
_entity.pdbx_description
1 polymer ?
#
loop_
_entity_poly.entity_id
_entity_poly.type
_entity_poly.pdbx_seq_one_letter_code
_entity_poly.pdbx_strand_id
1 'polypeptide(L)'
;MERTIVVGDVHGCADELKLLLRKCGYSKGDRAVLAGDLVAKGPDSQAVIQFAREHGILAVLGNHDAFALSHQHDAGKDHTHERRSYMREFRADDWDYLAALPSYLRLGEVMPGGAEVLVVHAGLVPGVPLAQQHREEMCTLRSIDDKGQPTSRLLMHFPWAAKWRGPEWVIFGHDAVRGLQQHPLATGLDTGCVYGRHLTAIILPEGKIVQVDALKRYAGR
;
A
#
# COMPACT_ATOMS: atom_id res chain seq x y z
N MET A 1 -9.51 8.88 -20.72
CA MET A 1 -9.52 8.54 -19.27
C MET A 1 -8.20 8.93 -18.67
N GLU A 2 -8.22 9.36 -17.42
CA GLU A 2 -7.00 9.75 -16.70
C GLU A 2 -6.18 8.49 -16.38
N ARG A 3 -4.92 8.49 -16.78
CA ARG A 3 -4.00 7.39 -16.51
C ARG A 3 -3.69 7.35 -15.02
N THR A 4 -3.80 6.17 -14.41
CA THR A 4 -3.56 6.00 -12.98
C THR A 4 -2.47 4.97 -12.73
N ILE A 5 -1.52 5.30 -11.86
CA ILE A 5 -0.42 4.43 -11.44
C ILE A 5 -0.63 4.10 -9.97
N VAL A 6 -0.89 2.83 -9.65
CA VAL A 6 -1.01 2.36 -8.26
C VAL A 6 0.27 1.63 -7.86
N VAL A 7 0.89 2.05 -6.77
CA VAL A 7 2.18 1.54 -6.27
C VAL A 7 1.93 0.73 -4.99
N GLY A 8 2.61 -0.40 -4.84
CA GLY A 8 2.59 -1.20 -3.60
C GLY A 8 3.38 -0.55 -2.45
N ASP A 9 3.67 -1.31 -1.41
CA ASP A 9 4.31 -0.86 -0.16
C ASP A 9 5.66 -0.21 -0.40
N VAL A 10 5.80 1.04 0.05
CA VAL A 10 7.01 1.85 -0.16
C VAL A 10 7.98 1.74 1.00
N HIS A 11 7.49 1.75 2.23
CA HIS A 11 8.31 1.58 3.44
C HIS A 11 9.56 2.47 3.47
N GLY A 12 9.43 3.77 3.20
CA GLY A 12 10.58 4.69 3.22
C GLY A 12 11.58 4.51 2.07
N CYS A 13 11.30 3.71 1.06
CA CYS A 13 12.13 3.51 -0.13
C CYS A 13 11.85 4.64 -1.16
N ALA A 14 12.21 5.88 -0.79
CA ALA A 14 11.87 7.07 -1.58
C ALA A 14 12.55 7.10 -2.95
N ASP A 15 13.79 6.61 -3.04
CA ASP A 15 14.53 6.61 -4.31
C ASP A 15 13.96 5.57 -5.28
N GLU A 16 13.57 4.40 -4.79
CA GLU A 16 12.88 3.38 -5.58
C GLU A 16 11.51 3.87 -6.05
N LEU A 17 10.77 4.62 -5.20
CA LEU A 17 9.50 5.24 -5.61
C LEU A 17 9.70 6.20 -6.78
N LYS A 18 10.69 7.09 -6.70
CA LYS A 18 11.04 8.01 -7.78
C LYS A 18 11.49 7.28 -9.06
N LEU A 19 12.29 6.22 -8.91
CA LEU A 19 12.72 5.36 -10.02
C LEU A 19 11.53 4.68 -10.69
N LEU A 20 10.62 4.10 -9.90
CA LEU A 20 9.44 3.40 -10.40
C LEU A 20 8.51 4.34 -11.16
N LEU A 21 8.21 5.51 -10.60
CA LEU A 21 7.36 6.51 -11.26
C LEU A 21 7.98 7.00 -12.58
N ARG A 22 9.30 7.25 -12.63
CA ARG A 22 10.00 7.54 -13.89
C ARG A 22 9.87 6.39 -14.90
N LYS A 23 10.06 5.14 -14.47
CA LYS A 23 9.92 3.96 -15.32
C LYS A 23 8.50 3.76 -15.84
N CYS A 24 7.50 4.14 -15.01
CA CYS A 24 6.10 4.22 -15.43
C CYS A 24 5.83 5.36 -16.42
N GLY A 25 6.76 6.31 -16.60
CA GLY A 25 6.53 7.52 -17.39
C GLY A 25 5.53 8.47 -16.73
N TYR A 26 5.53 8.53 -15.40
CA TYR A 26 4.66 9.45 -14.64
C TYR A 26 4.90 10.89 -15.04
N SER A 27 3.84 11.62 -15.35
CA SER A 27 3.86 12.99 -15.86
C SER A 27 2.69 13.81 -15.33
N LYS A 28 2.73 15.13 -15.59
CA LYS A 28 1.64 16.04 -15.23
C LYS A 28 0.34 15.60 -15.92
N GLY A 29 -0.70 15.37 -15.15
CA GLY A 29 -2.00 14.87 -15.60
C GLY A 29 -2.25 13.39 -15.32
N ASP A 30 -1.21 12.64 -14.93
CA ASP A 30 -1.38 11.29 -14.41
C ASP A 30 -1.79 11.34 -12.93
N ARG A 31 -2.58 10.38 -12.49
CA ARG A 31 -2.88 10.14 -11.08
C ARG A 31 -1.95 9.06 -10.54
N ALA A 32 -1.31 9.31 -9.40
CA ALA A 32 -0.55 8.29 -8.68
C ALA A 32 -1.21 7.99 -7.32
N VAL A 33 -1.18 6.71 -6.90
CA VAL A 33 -1.77 6.22 -5.65
C VAL A 33 -0.81 5.23 -5.00
N LEU A 34 -0.54 5.39 -3.69
CA LEU A 34 0.21 4.43 -2.90
C LEU A 34 -0.76 3.53 -2.12
N ALA A 35 -0.53 2.22 -2.16
CA ALA A 35 -1.38 1.23 -1.49
C ALA A 35 -1.12 1.11 0.02
N GLY A 36 -0.61 2.16 0.67
CA GLY A 36 -0.29 2.19 2.10
C GLY A 36 1.13 1.75 2.42
N ASP A 37 1.43 1.68 3.73
CA ASP A 37 2.76 1.39 4.26
C ASP A 37 3.85 2.29 3.64
N LEU A 38 3.62 3.60 3.75
CA LEU A 38 4.54 4.63 3.29
C LEU A 38 5.80 4.65 4.14
N VAL A 39 5.63 4.39 5.44
CA VAL A 39 6.66 4.59 6.47
C VAL A 39 7.21 3.29 7.05
N ALA A 40 8.22 3.44 7.91
CA ALA A 40 8.92 2.36 8.62
C ALA A 40 9.82 1.47 7.77
N LYS A 41 10.74 0.76 8.43
CA LYS A 41 11.67 -0.24 7.90
C LYS A 41 12.74 0.29 6.94
N GLY A 42 12.37 1.12 6.00
CA GLY A 42 13.27 1.64 4.97
C GLY A 42 14.04 2.89 5.39
N PRO A 43 14.85 3.45 4.47
CA PRO A 43 15.85 4.43 4.83
C PRO A 43 15.31 5.82 5.14
N ASP A 44 14.21 6.25 4.49
CA ASP A 44 13.73 7.62 4.60
C ASP A 44 12.20 7.71 4.47
N SER A 45 11.53 7.49 5.59
CA SER A 45 10.06 7.58 5.68
C SER A 45 9.54 8.99 5.45
N GLN A 46 10.29 10.01 5.94
CA GLN A 46 9.89 11.40 5.77
C GLN A 46 9.94 11.82 4.30
N ALA A 47 10.98 11.44 3.56
CA ALA A 47 11.09 11.76 2.14
C ALA A 47 9.95 11.17 1.31
N VAL A 48 9.42 9.98 1.67
CA VAL A 48 8.23 9.41 1.01
C VAL A 48 7.00 10.28 1.24
N ILE A 49 6.74 10.68 2.50
CA ILE A 49 5.60 11.54 2.84
C ILE A 49 5.71 12.89 2.10
N GLN A 50 6.87 13.54 2.17
CA GLN A 50 7.11 14.84 1.53
C GLN A 50 6.93 14.75 0.02
N PHE A 51 7.52 13.73 -0.61
CA PHE A 51 7.37 13.51 -2.03
C PHE A 51 5.90 13.29 -2.44
N ALA A 52 5.15 12.50 -1.67
CA ALA A 52 3.74 12.28 -1.95
C ALA A 52 2.92 13.58 -1.84
N ARG A 53 3.16 14.38 -0.81
CA ARG A 53 2.50 15.70 -0.61
C ARG A 53 2.82 16.68 -1.73
N GLU A 54 4.09 16.85 -2.06
CA GLU A 54 4.57 17.81 -3.08
C GLU A 54 4.02 17.51 -4.47
N HIS A 55 3.81 16.23 -4.77
CA HIS A 55 3.33 15.79 -6.08
C HIS A 55 1.84 15.47 -6.12
N GLY A 56 1.10 15.71 -5.01
CA GLY A 56 -0.34 15.40 -4.94
C GLY A 56 -0.64 13.92 -5.12
N ILE A 57 0.28 13.04 -4.72
CA ILE A 57 0.09 11.59 -4.79
C ILE A 57 -0.88 11.17 -3.70
N LEU A 58 -1.93 10.46 -4.09
CA LEU A 58 -2.91 9.90 -3.15
C LEU A 58 -2.34 8.66 -2.45
N ALA A 59 -2.87 8.35 -1.27
CA ALA A 59 -2.49 7.12 -0.58
C ALA A 59 -3.64 6.60 0.28
N VAL A 60 -3.62 5.31 0.60
CA VAL A 60 -4.45 4.71 1.65
C VAL A 60 -3.62 4.43 2.89
N LEU A 61 -4.28 4.32 4.03
CA LEU A 61 -3.61 4.02 5.30
C LEU A 61 -3.17 2.56 5.37
N GLY A 62 -1.88 2.31 5.54
CA GLY A 62 -1.31 1.01 5.84
C GLY A 62 -1.21 0.74 7.36
N ASN A 63 -0.90 -0.50 7.72
CA ASN A 63 -0.77 -0.87 9.14
C ASN A 63 0.46 -0.25 9.80
N HIS A 64 1.55 -0.01 9.07
CA HIS A 64 2.72 0.70 9.60
C HIS A 64 2.47 2.20 9.73
N ASP A 65 1.68 2.80 8.86
CA ASP A 65 1.24 4.19 8.97
C ASP A 65 0.32 4.37 10.19
N ALA A 66 -0.65 3.46 10.38
CA ALA A 66 -1.53 3.43 11.55
C ALA A 66 -0.75 3.21 12.86
N PHE A 67 0.28 2.36 12.83
CA PHE A 67 1.18 2.17 13.97
C PHE A 67 1.93 3.46 14.31
N ALA A 68 2.46 4.17 13.32
CA ALA A 68 3.13 5.46 13.53
C ALA A 68 2.18 6.46 14.22
N LEU A 69 0.96 6.61 13.70
CA LEU A 69 -0.06 7.50 14.26
C LEU A 69 -0.40 7.15 15.72
N SER A 70 -0.55 5.86 16.03
CA SER A 70 -0.86 5.42 17.41
C SER A 70 0.27 5.69 18.41
N HIS A 71 1.50 5.96 17.92
CA HIS A 71 2.69 6.25 18.72
C HIS A 71 3.23 7.66 18.49
N GLN A 72 2.47 8.56 17.87
CA GLN A 72 2.89 9.94 17.60
C GLN A 72 3.38 10.69 18.84
N HIS A 73 2.73 10.49 19.99
CA HIS A 73 3.10 11.10 21.27
C HIS A 73 4.47 10.65 21.80
N ASP A 74 5.01 9.58 21.24
CA ASP A 74 6.34 9.07 21.57
C ASP A 74 7.43 9.55 20.62
N ALA A 75 7.11 10.20 19.52
CA ALA A 75 8.04 10.50 18.43
C ALA A 75 9.27 11.34 18.85
N GLY A 76 9.14 12.15 19.89
CA GLY A 76 10.24 12.99 20.42
C GLY A 76 11.02 12.37 21.59
N LYS A 77 10.63 11.19 22.07
CA LYS A 77 11.31 10.54 23.20
C LYS A 77 12.53 9.77 22.73
N ASP A 78 13.53 9.63 23.60
CA ASP A 78 14.72 8.84 23.29
C ASP A 78 14.34 7.35 23.29
N HIS A 79 14.06 6.85 22.08
CA HIS A 79 13.71 5.45 21.90
C HIS A 79 14.99 4.66 21.65
N THR A 80 15.37 3.86 22.62
CA THR A 80 16.35 2.76 22.46
C THR A 80 15.87 1.70 21.44
N HIS A 81 14.63 1.78 20.96
CA HIS A 81 14.08 0.87 19.97
C HIS A 81 14.22 1.45 18.55
N GLU A 82 15.15 0.90 17.77
CA GLU A 82 15.35 1.18 16.33
C GLU A 82 14.06 1.23 15.51
N ARG A 83 13.04 0.46 15.91
CA ARG A 83 11.75 0.36 15.21
C ARG A 83 10.95 1.65 15.14
N ARG A 84 11.27 2.66 15.96
CA ARG A 84 10.55 3.96 16.01
C ARG A 84 11.42 5.14 15.59
N SER A 85 12.71 4.91 15.32
CA SER A 85 13.67 5.98 15.01
C SER A 85 13.24 6.84 13.80
N TYR A 86 12.60 6.26 12.81
CA TYR A 86 12.12 6.94 11.61
C TYR A 86 11.09 8.05 11.91
N MET A 87 10.37 8.00 13.05
CA MET A 87 9.37 9.02 13.42
C MET A 87 10.00 10.30 13.97
N ARG A 88 11.28 10.30 14.35
CA ARG A 88 11.96 11.47 14.94
C ARG A 88 12.06 12.65 13.98
N GLU A 89 12.10 12.37 12.69
CA GLU A 89 12.25 13.38 11.64
C GLU A 89 10.91 13.96 11.18
N PHE A 90 9.79 13.38 11.61
CA PHE A 90 8.46 13.82 11.18
C PHE A 90 8.09 15.17 11.75
N ARG A 91 7.64 16.07 10.90
CA ARG A 91 7.10 17.38 11.20
C ARG A 91 5.59 17.33 11.40
N ALA A 92 5.00 18.39 11.91
CA ALA A 92 3.55 18.48 12.09
C ALA A 92 2.78 18.15 10.81
N ASP A 93 3.18 18.71 9.69
CA ASP A 93 2.55 18.45 8.38
C ASP A 93 2.66 16.99 7.92
N ASP A 94 3.72 16.26 8.31
CA ASP A 94 3.89 14.86 7.97
C ASP A 94 2.88 14.00 8.75
N TRP A 95 2.65 14.35 10.02
CA TRP A 95 1.63 13.73 10.87
C TRP A 95 0.23 14.03 10.38
N ASP A 96 -0.05 15.27 10.01
CA ASP A 96 -1.36 15.68 9.46
C ASP A 96 -1.67 14.92 8.17
N TYR A 97 -0.67 14.75 7.29
CA TYR A 97 -0.82 13.96 6.07
C TYR A 97 -1.17 12.50 6.38
N LEU A 98 -0.42 11.84 7.27
CA LEU A 98 -0.69 10.45 7.64
C LEU A 98 -2.08 10.30 8.30
N ALA A 99 -2.46 11.24 9.16
CA ALA A 99 -3.75 11.23 9.84
C ALA A 99 -4.95 11.39 8.88
N ALA A 100 -4.73 12.07 7.75
CA ALA A 100 -5.73 12.28 6.72
C ALA A 100 -5.91 11.08 5.76
N LEU A 101 -5.06 10.06 5.82
CA LEU A 101 -5.12 8.92 4.91
C LEU A 101 -6.42 8.12 5.10
N PRO A 102 -7.20 7.88 4.04
CA PRO A 102 -8.40 7.06 4.08
C PRO A 102 -8.06 5.57 4.17
N SER A 103 -9.00 4.76 4.62
CA SER A 103 -8.83 3.30 4.64
C SER A 103 -8.89 2.67 3.25
N TYR A 104 -9.55 3.32 2.30
CA TYR A 104 -9.61 2.92 0.89
C TYR A 104 -9.85 4.12 -0.01
N LEU A 105 -9.54 3.97 -1.29
CA LEU A 105 -9.83 4.95 -2.35
C LEU A 105 -10.62 4.28 -3.48
N ARG A 106 -11.68 4.95 -3.93
CA ARG A 106 -12.38 4.60 -5.17
C ARG A 106 -11.75 5.34 -6.33
N LEU A 107 -11.30 4.62 -7.33
CA LEU A 107 -10.71 5.22 -8.54
C LEU A 107 -11.75 5.38 -9.66
N GLY A 108 -12.95 4.87 -9.46
CA GLY A 108 -13.99 4.80 -10.45
C GLY A 108 -13.78 3.67 -11.48
N GLU A 109 -14.56 3.68 -12.54
CA GLU A 109 -14.34 2.80 -13.69
C GLU A 109 -13.13 3.30 -14.47
N VAL A 110 -12.06 2.53 -14.46
CA VAL A 110 -10.83 2.85 -15.21
C VAL A 110 -10.81 2.20 -16.59
N MET A 111 -11.77 1.32 -16.88
CA MET A 111 -12.03 0.74 -18.20
C MET A 111 -13.54 0.84 -18.49
N PRO A 112 -13.95 1.21 -19.74
CA PRO A 112 -15.37 1.30 -20.10
C PRO A 112 -16.10 -0.02 -19.87
N GLY A 113 -17.17 0.00 -19.08
CA GLY A 113 -17.95 -1.20 -18.74
C GLY A 113 -17.18 -2.20 -17.85
N GLY A 114 -16.04 -1.80 -17.28
CA GLY A 114 -15.27 -2.60 -16.35
C GLY A 114 -15.73 -2.44 -14.91
N ALA A 115 -15.16 -3.22 -14.02
CA ALA A 115 -15.37 -3.09 -12.59
C ALA A 115 -14.83 -1.75 -12.07
N GLU A 116 -15.51 -1.16 -11.09
CA GLU A 116 -14.95 -0.05 -10.32
C GLU A 116 -13.66 -0.52 -9.63
N VAL A 117 -12.60 0.31 -9.65
CA VAL A 117 -11.33 -0.02 -9.00
C VAL A 117 -11.29 0.58 -7.61
N LEU A 118 -10.97 -0.27 -6.63
CA LEU A 118 -10.68 0.11 -5.26
C LEU A 118 -9.20 -0.08 -4.96
N VAL A 119 -8.60 0.86 -4.23
CA VAL A 119 -7.31 0.67 -3.59
C VAL A 119 -7.54 0.54 -2.09
N VAL A 120 -6.99 -0.50 -1.49
CA VAL A 120 -7.01 -0.75 -0.04
C VAL A 120 -5.63 -1.27 0.35
N HIS A 121 -5.21 -1.09 1.63
CA HIS A 121 -3.86 -1.54 1.97
C HIS A 121 -3.73 -3.08 1.99
N ALA A 122 -4.52 -3.78 2.81
CA ALA A 122 -4.34 -5.22 2.98
C ALA A 122 -5.42 -6.06 2.29
N GLY A 123 -6.69 -5.71 2.43
CA GLY A 123 -7.74 -6.49 1.78
C GLY A 123 -9.16 -6.18 2.24
N LEU A 124 -10.09 -6.91 1.64
CA LEU A 124 -11.52 -6.86 1.94
C LEU A 124 -12.03 -8.27 2.25
N VAL A 125 -12.91 -8.39 3.25
CA VAL A 125 -13.54 -9.67 3.59
C VAL A 125 -14.54 -10.06 2.49
N PRO A 126 -14.34 -11.20 1.80
CA PRO A 126 -15.22 -11.63 0.74
C PRO A 126 -16.66 -11.80 1.19
N GLY A 127 -17.62 -11.30 0.38
CA GLY A 127 -19.06 -11.38 0.69
C GLY A 127 -19.57 -10.32 1.67
N VAL A 128 -18.70 -9.47 2.23
CA VAL A 128 -19.10 -8.35 3.09
C VAL A 128 -19.16 -7.08 2.24
N PRO A 129 -20.28 -6.33 2.23
CA PRO A 129 -20.38 -5.06 1.53
C PRO A 129 -19.33 -4.04 2.01
N LEU A 130 -18.82 -3.19 1.13
CA LEU A 130 -17.75 -2.22 1.46
C LEU A 130 -18.10 -1.34 2.66
N ALA A 131 -19.36 -0.90 2.77
CA ALA A 131 -19.83 -0.08 3.90
C ALA A 131 -19.82 -0.80 5.26
N GLN A 132 -19.67 -2.13 5.26
CA GLN A 132 -19.64 -2.99 6.46
C GLN A 132 -18.24 -3.57 6.71
N GLN A 133 -17.27 -3.27 5.86
CA GLN A 133 -15.88 -3.66 6.07
C GLN A 133 -15.28 -2.91 7.26
N HIS A 134 -14.50 -3.58 8.07
CA HIS A 134 -13.82 -2.94 9.19
C HIS A 134 -12.43 -2.42 8.80
N ARG A 135 -12.06 -1.28 9.35
CA ARG A 135 -10.77 -0.63 9.09
C ARG A 135 -9.58 -1.54 9.43
N GLU A 136 -9.71 -2.36 10.49
CA GLU A 136 -8.65 -3.27 10.91
C GLU A 136 -8.34 -4.31 9.84
N GLU A 137 -9.38 -4.95 9.26
CA GLU A 137 -9.19 -5.91 8.16
C GLU A 137 -8.63 -5.24 6.92
N MET A 138 -9.09 -4.03 6.59
CA MET A 138 -8.55 -3.26 5.46
C MET A 138 -7.03 -3.02 5.60
N CYS A 139 -6.52 -2.96 6.83
CA CYS A 139 -5.10 -2.72 7.12
C CYS A 139 -4.29 -3.99 7.39
N THR A 140 -4.92 -5.15 7.68
CA THR A 140 -4.16 -6.31 8.19
C THR A 140 -4.55 -7.65 7.58
N LEU A 141 -5.64 -7.73 6.84
CA LEU A 141 -6.16 -8.99 6.28
C LEU A 141 -5.15 -9.66 5.34
N ARG A 142 -4.87 -10.95 5.56
CA ARG A 142 -4.06 -11.79 4.66
C ARG A 142 -4.80 -12.99 4.13
N SER A 143 -5.59 -13.62 4.99
CA SER A 143 -6.19 -14.91 4.65
C SER A 143 -7.63 -15.01 5.13
N ILE A 144 -8.37 -15.92 4.52
CA ILE A 144 -9.65 -16.42 5.03
C ILE A 144 -9.40 -17.88 5.41
N ASP A 145 -9.57 -18.21 6.68
CA ASP A 145 -9.30 -19.55 7.18
C ASP A 145 -10.26 -20.62 6.63
N ASP A 146 -10.09 -21.85 7.06
CA ASP A 146 -10.91 -23.01 6.67
C ASP A 146 -12.38 -22.93 7.15
N LYS A 147 -12.63 -22.08 8.16
CA LYS A 147 -13.97 -21.77 8.68
C LYS A 147 -14.61 -20.54 8.02
N GLY A 148 -13.92 -19.93 7.05
CA GLY A 148 -14.39 -18.72 6.38
C GLY A 148 -14.14 -17.42 7.15
N GLN A 149 -13.33 -17.47 8.23
CA GLN A 149 -13.07 -16.28 9.05
C GLN A 149 -11.88 -15.48 8.52
N PRO A 150 -11.97 -14.13 8.52
CA PRO A 150 -10.86 -13.26 8.17
C PRO A 150 -9.74 -13.35 9.21
N THR A 151 -8.50 -13.29 8.74
CA THR A 151 -7.34 -13.33 9.65
C THR A 151 -6.14 -12.59 9.05
N SER A 152 -5.38 -11.91 9.91
CA SER A 152 -4.08 -11.33 9.59
C SER A 152 -2.95 -12.37 9.49
N ARG A 153 -3.20 -13.62 9.90
CA ARG A 153 -2.23 -14.71 9.79
C ARG A 153 -1.98 -15.09 8.34
N LEU A 154 -0.72 -15.34 8.03
CA LEU A 154 -0.34 -15.84 6.71
C LEU A 154 -0.67 -17.34 6.61
N LEU A 155 -1.78 -17.66 5.97
CA LEU A 155 -2.15 -19.03 5.62
C LEU A 155 -1.90 -19.18 4.11
N MET A 156 -0.80 -19.82 3.71
CA MET A 156 -0.27 -19.79 2.34
C MET A 156 -1.29 -20.18 1.27
N HIS A 157 -2.15 -21.16 1.55
CA HIS A 157 -3.12 -21.66 0.59
C HIS A 157 -4.49 -20.97 0.63
N PHE A 158 -4.65 -19.95 1.48
CA PHE A 158 -5.94 -19.31 1.73
C PHE A 158 -5.89 -17.77 1.61
N PRO A 159 -5.26 -17.19 0.55
CA PRO A 159 -5.31 -15.74 0.38
C PRO A 159 -6.74 -15.27 0.21
N TRP A 160 -7.10 -14.18 0.89
CA TRP A 160 -8.43 -13.58 0.74
C TRP A 160 -8.74 -13.23 -0.72
N ALA A 161 -7.74 -12.74 -1.45
CA ALA A 161 -7.84 -12.29 -2.83
C ALA A 161 -8.31 -13.40 -3.80
N ALA A 162 -7.92 -14.66 -3.54
CA ALA A 162 -8.40 -15.79 -4.33
C ALA A 162 -9.90 -16.11 -4.11
N LYS A 163 -10.47 -15.62 -3.01
CA LYS A 163 -11.90 -15.79 -2.68
C LYS A 163 -12.75 -14.55 -3.06
N TRP A 164 -12.12 -13.43 -3.44
CA TRP A 164 -12.83 -12.22 -3.83
C TRP A 164 -13.58 -12.43 -5.15
N ARG A 165 -14.85 -12.03 -5.20
CA ARG A 165 -15.74 -12.21 -6.38
C ARG A 165 -16.29 -10.89 -6.88
N GLY A 166 -15.77 -9.76 -6.38
CA GLY A 166 -16.24 -8.45 -6.77
C GLY A 166 -17.41 -7.93 -5.91
N PRO A 167 -18.11 -6.90 -6.40
CA PRO A 167 -18.09 -6.40 -7.78
C PRO A 167 -16.84 -5.57 -8.19
N GLU A 168 -16.09 -5.04 -7.24
CA GLU A 168 -14.95 -4.17 -7.50
C GLU A 168 -13.68 -4.97 -7.86
N TRP A 169 -12.80 -4.39 -8.67
CA TRP A 169 -11.42 -4.82 -8.80
C TRP A 169 -10.57 -4.17 -7.71
N VAL A 170 -10.05 -4.96 -6.79
CA VAL A 170 -9.30 -4.48 -5.63
C VAL A 170 -7.80 -4.55 -5.91
N ILE A 171 -7.11 -3.40 -5.76
CA ILE A 171 -5.65 -3.31 -5.80
C ILE A 171 -5.16 -3.11 -4.37
N PHE A 172 -4.16 -3.91 -3.94
CA PHE A 172 -3.71 -3.93 -2.56
C PHE A 172 -2.20 -4.16 -2.41
N GLY A 173 -1.69 -3.98 -1.19
CA GLY A 173 -0.30 -4.17 -0.78
C GLY A 173 -0.12 -5.26 0.27
N HIS A 174 0.61 -4.96 1.36
CA HIS A 174 0.70 -5.65 2.65
C HIS A 174 1.36 -7.03 2.66
N ASP A 175 1.19 -7.85 1.63
CA ASP A 175 1.55 -9.27 1.66
C ASP A 175 2.86 -9.57 0.91
N ALA A 176 3.94 -8.98 1.41
CA ALA A 176 5.28 -9.18 0.86
C ALA A 176 5.69 -10.66 0.74
N VAL A 177 5.10 -11.56 1.54
CA VAL A 177 5.47 -12.97 1.51
C VAL A 177 4.97 -13.64 0.23
N ARG A 178 3.71 -13.39 -0.13
CA ARG A 178 3.15 -13.90 -1.39
C ARG A 178 3.67 -13.12 -2.60
N GLY A 179 4.11 -11.88 -2.40
CA GLY A 179 4.61 -11.04 -3.48
C GLY A 179 3.51 -10.57 -4.44
N LEU A 180 3.81 -10.51 -5.73
CA LEU A 180 2.84 -10.14 -6.75
C LEU A 180 1.73 -11.19 -6.82
N GLN A 181 0.50 -10.76 -6.58
CA GLN A 181 -0.69 -11.61 -6.67
C GLN A 181 -1.60 -11.09 -7.78
N GLN A 182 -2.00 -11.97 -8.69
CA GLN A 182 -2.90 -11.63 -9.79
C GLN A 182 -4.09 -12.60 -9.79
N HIS A 183 -5.23 -12.11 -9.32
CA HIS A 183 -6.51 -12.80 -9.33
C HIS A 183 -7.49 -12.04 -10.25
N PRO A 184 -8.60 -12.63 -10.69
CA PRO A 184 -9.52 -12.00 -11.66
C PRO A 184 -9.99 -10.60 -11.25
N LEU A 185 -10.24 -10.36 -9.96
CA LEU A 185 -10.72 -9.10 -9.40
C LEU A 185 -9.90 -8.62 -8.19
N ALA A 186 -8.66 -9.11 -8.02
CA ALA A 186 -7.79 -8.63 -6.97
C ALA A 186 -6.32 -8.71 -7.40
N THR A 187 -5.57 -7.61 -7.22
CA THR A 187 -4.15 -7.53 -7.59
C THR A 187 -3.33 -7.02 -6.41
N GLY A 188 -2.44 -7.86 -5.89
CA GLY A 188 -1.52 -7.52 -4.80
C GLY A 188 -0.16 -7.08 -5.33
N LEU A 189 0.30 -5.90 -4.90
CA LEU A 189 1.51 -5.23 -5.43
C LEU A 189 2.69 -5.24 -4.46
N ASP A 190 2.54 -5.72 -3.21
CA ASP A 190 3.67 -5.78 -2.28
C ASP A 190 4.65 -6.88 -2.67
N THR A 191 5.69 -6.49 -3.34
CA THR A 191 6.76 -7.38 -3.78
C THR A 191 8.02 -7.27 -2.94
N GLY A 192 7.92 -6.62 -1.76
CA GLY A 192 8.95 -6.63 -0.73
C GLY A 192 10.18 -5.79 -1.05
N CYS A 193 10.00 -4.56 -1.55
CA CYS A 193 11.09 -3.64 -1.84
C CYS A 193 12.04 -3.47 -0.66
N VAL A 194 11.52 -3.16 0.51
CA VAL A 194 12.33 -2.94 1.73
C VAL A 194 13.14 -4.18 2.16
N TYR A 195 12.74 -5.36 1.70
CA TYR A 195 13.45 -6.63 1.94
C TYR A 195 14.43 -6.99 0.81
N GLY A 196 14.76 -6.05 -0.09
CA GLY A 196 15.73 -6.24 -1.17
C GLY A 196 15.18 -6.95 -2.40
N ARG A 197 13.86 -6.90 -2.62
CA ARG A 197 13.22 -7.44 -3.82
C ARG A 197 12.82 -6.31 -4.77
N HIS A 198 11.53 -6.12 -5.06
CA HIS A 198 11.07 -5.12 -6.04
C HIS A 198 10.07 -4.15 -5.42
N LEU A 199 10.03 -2.92 -5.93
CA LEU A 199 8.89 -2.03 -5.82
C LEU A 199 8.05 -2.16 -7.09
N THR A 200 6.75 -2.39 -6.93
CA THR A 200 5.84 -2.75 -8.02
C THR A 200 4.72 -1.75 -8.16
N ALA A 201 4.39 -1.41 -9.38
CA ALA A 201 3.20 -0.64 -9.73
C ALA A 201 2.36 -1.33 -10.80
N ILE A 202 1.08 -1.00 -10.84
CA ILE A 202 0.18 -1.27 -11.94
C ILE A 202 -0.24 0.03 -12.61
N ILE A 203 -0.23 0.07 -13.94
CA ILE A 203 -0.69 1.20 -14.74
C ILE A 203 -2.08 0.89 -15.28
N LEU A 204 -3.02 1.78 -15.01
CA LEU A 204 -4.40 1.68 -15.45
C LEU A 204 -4.68 2.73 -16.53
N PRO A 205 -5.50 2.42 -17.55
CA PRO A 205 -6.38 1.23 -17.65
C PRO A 205 -5.71 -0.04 -18.18
N GLU A 206 -4.46 -0.01 -18.65
CA GLU A 206 -3.83 -1.11 -19.38
C GLU A 206 -3.60 -2.37 -18.52
N GLY A 207 -3.66 -2.25 -17.18
CA GLY A 207 -3.33 -3.34 -16.26
C GLY A 207 -1.86 -3.75 -16.29
N LYS A 208 -0.99 -2.87 -16.82
CA LYS A 208 0.44 -3.15 -17.01
C LYS A 208 1.21 -3.12 -15.70
N ILE A 209 1.86 -4.21 -15.33
CA ILE A 209 2.76 -4.29 -14.18
C ILE A 209 4.13 -3.73 -14.57
N VAL A 210 4.66 -2.86 -13.71
CA VAL A 210 6.01 -2.28 -13.82
C VAL A 210 6.73 -2.48 -12.49
N GLN A 211 8.01 -2.85 -12.53
CA GLN A 211 8.82 -3.10 -11.34
C GLN A 211 10.18 -2.43 -11.45
N VAL A 212 10.73 -2.03 -10.32
CA VAL A 212 12.15 -1.67 -10.17
C VAL A 212 12.75 -2.53 -9.07
N ASP A 213 14.01 -2.87 -9.21
CA ASP A 213 14.75 -3.57 -8.17
C ASP A 213 14.97 -2.65 -6.97
N ALA A 214 14.92 -3.19 -5.76
CA ALA A 214 15.38 -2.48 -4.58
C ALA A 214 16.87 -2.18 -4.72
N LEU A 215 17.29 -0.97 -4.35
CA LEU A 215 18.70 -0.57 -4.41
C LEU A 215 19.55 -1.40 -3.45
N LYS A 216 18.97 -1.84 -2.34
CA LYS A 216 19.57 -2.79 -1.39
C LYS A 216 18.48 -3.41 -0.50
N ARG A 217 18.88 -4.34 0.33
CA ARG A 217 18.06 -4.83 1.44
C ARG A 217 18.19 -3.86 2.62
N TYR A 218 17.09 -3.27 3.05
CA TYR A 218 17.03 -2.31 4.16
C TYR A 218 16.61 -2.95 5.48
N ALA A 219 15.74 -3.97 5.44
CA ALA A 219 15.24 -4.65 6.61
C ALA A 219 15.39 -6.17 6.54
N GLY A 220 15.53 -6.82 7.71
CA GLY A 220 15.38 -8.25 7.88
C GLY A 220 13.90 -8.66 7.80
N ARG A 221 13.65 -9.92 7.45
CA ARG A 221 12.31 -10.51 7.60
C ARG A 221 12.07 -10.92 9.02
#